data_18fac46c33abcebe19bc1dd84bf235ba
#
_entry.id   18fac46c33abcebe19bc1dd84bf235ba
#
_cell.length_a   1.000
_cell.length_b   1.000
_cell.length_c   1.000
_cell.angle_alpha   90.00
_cell.angle_beta   90.00
_cell.angle_gamma   90.00
#
_symmetry.space_group_name_H-M   'P 1'
#
loop_
_entity.id
_entity.type
_entity.pdbx_description
1 polymer ?
#
loop_
_entity_poly.entity_id
_entity_poly.type
_entity_poly.pdbx_seq_one_letter_code
_entity_poly.pdbx_strand_id
1 'polypeptide(L)'
;MRKMFLTLIFVLISFNFNWAEEVADYEKWELNALRAETVIETDKASVEALEKLRAQLVQWRTSFQQLQNENQDRIETIRTQIESLGPKPDNGTDPLKDRRLALDKQLAKLNEPIVRAQEAFNRADGMVSEIDNLISQRQALEFLKLGPSI
;
A
#
# COMPACT_ATOMS: atom_id res chain seq x y z
N MET A 1 46.62 -49.19 -8.69
CA MET A 1 46.50 -47.76 -8.41
C MET A 1 45.21 -47.25 -9.04
N ARG A 2 44.12 -47.22 -8.28
CA ARG A 2 42.81 -46.79 -8.76
C ARG A 2 42.61 -45.32 -8.34
N LYS A 3 42.63 -44.43 -9.30
CA LYS A 3 42.34 -43.00 -9.08
C LYS A 3 40.83 -42.84 -8.97
N MET A 4 40.32 -42.60 -7.78
CA MET A 4 38.93 -42.18 -7.54
C MET A 4 38.82 -40.71 -7.93
N PHE A 5 38.12 -40.42 -9.03
CA PHE A 5 37.63 -39.09 -9.38
C PHE A 5 36.38 -38.80 -8.54
N LEU A 6 36.52 -37.95 -7.56
CA LEU A 6 35.41 -37.41 -6.77
C LEU A 6 34.79 -36.27 -7.56
N THR A 7 33.68 -36.56 -8.28
CA THR A 7 32.90 -35.55 -8.99
C THR A 7 32.05 -34.81 -7.98
N LEU A 8 32.46 -33.60 -7.61
CA LEU A 8 31.68 -32.70 -6.79
C LEU A 8 30.54 -32.13 -7.63
N ILE A 9 29.33 -32.68 -7.47
CA ILE A 9 28.11 -32.14 -8.07
C ILE A 9 27.70 -30.93 -7.25
N PHE A 10 27.98 -29.73 -7.80
CA PHE A 10 27.49 -28.46 -7.28
C PHE A 10 26.01 -28.34 -7.66
N VAL A 11 25.12 -28.77 -6.78
CA VAL A 11 23.68 -28.55 -6.93
C VAL A 11 23.42 -27.06 -6.69
N LEU A 12 23.35 -26.30 -7.77
CA LEU A 12 22.79 -24.95 -7.76
C LEU A 12 21.30 -25.06 -7.43
N ILE A 13 20.99 -25.00 -6.16
CA ILE A 13 19.62 -24.74 -5.72
C ILE A 13 19.31 -23.31 -6.13
N SER A 14 18.71 -23.17 -7.31
CA SER A 14 18.06 -21.95 -7.72
C SER A 14 16.90 -21.70 -6.75
N PHE A 15 17.15 -20.96 -5.68
CA PHE A 15 16.11 -20.35 -4.88
C PHE A 15 15.39 -19.36 -5.81
N ASN A 16 14.38 -19.83 -6.51
CA ASN A 16 13.36 -18.96 -7.03
C ASN A 16 12.66 -18.37 -5.80
N PHE A 17 13.20 -17.27 -5.28
CA PHE A 17 12.44 -16.36 -4.45
C PHE A 17 11.33 -15.84 -5.34
N ASN A 18 10.21 -16.54 -5.34
CA ASN A 18 8.93 -15.97 -5.73
C ASN A 18 8.67 -14.86 -4.71
N TRP A 19 9.15 -13.68 -5.04
CA TRP A 19 8.59 -12.46 -4.52
C TRP A 19 7.19 -12.39 -5.14
N ALA A 20 6.24 -13.13 -4.59
CA ALA A 20 4.86 -12.74 -4.64
C ALA A 20 4.81 -11.45 -3.82
N GLU A 21 5.22 -10.36 -4.46
CA GLU A 21 4.81 -9.02 -4.09
C GLU A 21 3.30 -9.14 -3.95
N GLU A 22 2.79 -9.02 -2.75
CA GLU A 22 1.36 -9.02 -2.47
C GLU A 22 0.83 -7.72 -3.08
N VAL A 23 0.73 -7.76 -4.41
CA VAL A 23 0.18 -6.66 -5.20
C VAL A 23 -1.25 -6.55 -4.73
N ALA A 24 -1.55 -5.49 -3.98
CA ALA A 24 -2.93 -5.20 -3.62
C ALA A 24 -3.76 -5.32 -4.89
N ASP A 25 -4.86 -6.07 -4.82
CA ASP A 25 -5.79 -6.22 -5.93
C ASP A 25 -6.52 -4.90 -6.16
N TYR A 26 -5.83 -3.98 -6.84
CA TYR A 26 -6.35 -2.64 -7.10
C TYR A 26 -7.59 -2.64 -7.98
N GLU A 27 -7.79 -3.65 -8.83
CA GLU A 27 -9.04 -3.78 -9.59
C GLU A 27 -10.21 -4.06 -8.65
N LYS A 28 -10.03 -4.99 -7.73
CA LYS A 28 -11.01 -5.31 -6.72
C LYS A 28 -11.25 -4.13 -5.77
N TRP A 29 -10.19 -3.42 -5.40
CA TRP A 29 -10.30 -2.20 -4.62
C TRP A 29 -11.17 -1.16 -5.31
N GLU A 30 -10.90 -0.84 -6.58
CA GLU A 30 -11.68 0.14 -7.34
C GLU A 30 -13.18 -0.21 -7.40
N LEU A 31 -13.51 -1.48 -7.64
CA LEU A 31 -14.90 -1.94 -7.62
C LEU A 31 -15.56 -1.76 -6.25
N ASN A 32 -14.82 -2.04 -5.17
CA ASN A 32 -15.35 -1.83 -3.82
C ASN A 32 -15.49 -0.35 -3.47
N ALA A 33 -14.51 0.48 -3.86
CA ALA A 33 -14.54 1.92 -3.64
C ALA A 33 -15.72 2.58 -4.36
N LEU A 34 -15.92 2.29 -5.65
CA LEU A 34 -17.08 2.79 -6.41
C LEU A 34 -18.43 2.37 -5.80
N ARG A 35 -18.52 1.13 -5.32
CA ARG A 35 -19.72 0.66 -4.62
C ARG A 35 -19.94 1.44 -3.33
N ALA A 36 -18.88 1.67 -2.56
CA ALA A 36 -18.97 2.41 -1.31
C ALA A 36 -19.40 3.86 -1.55
N GLU A 37 -18.79 4.54 -2.51
CA GLU A 37 -19.18 5.90 -2.92
C GLU A 37 -20.65 5.97 -3.32
N THR A 38 -21.13 5.04 -4.15
CA THR A 38 -22.55 4.98 -4.54
C THR A 38 -23.48 4.81 -3.33
N VAL A 39 -23.08 3.98 -2.35
CA VAL A 39 -23.89 3.76 -1.13
C VAL A 39 -23.91 5.03 -0.27
N ILE A 40 -22.79 5.71 -0.14
CA ILE A 40 -22.66 6.98 0.59
C ILE A 40 -23.52 8.07 -0.08
N GLU A 41 -23.35 8.26 -1.39
CA GLU A 41 -24.09 9.29 -2.17
C GLU A 41 -25.59 9.09 -2.17
N THR A 42 -26.06 7.86 -2.27
CA THR A 42 -27.50 7.58 -2.30
C THR A 42 -28.16 7.68 -0.94
N ASP A 43 -27.40 7.56 0.13
CA ASP A 43 -27.85 7.63 1.54
C ASP A 43 -29.12 6.81 1.85
N LYS A 44 -29.26 5.63 1.22
CA LYS A 44 -30.42 4.74 1.38
C LYS A 44 -30.13 3.45 2.15
N ALA A 45 -28.85 3.17 2.43
CA ALA A 45 -28.46 1.93 3.07
C ALA A 45 -28.87 1.91 4.55
N SER A 46 -29.19 0.75 5.09
CA SER A 46 -29.46 0.59 6.53
C SER A 46 -28.15 0.76 7.36
N VAL A 47 -28.30 1.02 8.65
CA VAL A 47 -27.14 1.10 9.57
C VAL A 47 -26.31 -0.17 9.50
N GLU A 48 -26.96 -1.34 9.51
CA GLU A 48 -26.27 -2.64 9.41
C GLU A 48 -25.48 -2.79 8.09
N ALA A 49 -26.04 -2.32 6.95
CA ALA A 49 -25.33 -2.34 5.68
C ALA A 49 -24.15 -1.39 5.66
N LEU A 50 -24.26 -0.20 6.28
CA LEU A 50 -23.18 0.76 6.45
C LEU A 50 -22.07 0.19 7.34
N GLU A 51 -22.38 -0.47 8.45
CA GLU A 51 -21.41 -1.13 9.32
C GLU A 51 -20.62 -2.22 8.60
N LYS A 52 -21.27 -3.06 7.80
CA LYS A 52 -20.59 -4.07 6.97
C LYS A 52 -19.66 -3.43 5.94
N LEU A 53 -20.11 -2.39 5.28
CA LEU A 53 -19.30 -1.65 4.30
C LEU A 53 -18.09 -0.99 4.97
N ARG A 54 -18.31 -0.35 6.12
CA ARG A 54 -17.25 0.22 6.96
C ARG A 54 -16.18 -0.82 7.31
N ALA A 55 -16.58 -2.00 7.77
CA ALA A 55 -15.65 -3.08 8.11
C ALA A 55 -14.78 -3.50 6.92
N GLN A 56 -15.35 -3.60 5.71
CA GLN A 56 -14.62 -3.90 4.48
C GLN A 56 -13.61 -2.79 4.13
N LEU A 57 -14.01 -1.53 4.23
CA LEU A 57 -13.12 -0.39 3.95
C LEU A 57 -11.98 -0.29 4.97
N VAL A 58 -12.22 -0.60 6.24
CA VAL A 58 -11.18 -0.67 7.28
C VAL A 58 -10.16 -1.76 6.96
N GLN A 59 -10.57 -2.91 6.43
CA GLN A 59 -9.64 -3.96 5.99
C GLN A 59 -8.75 -3.46 4.83
N TRP A 60 -9.33 -2.81 3.82
CA TRP A 60 -8.57 -2.21 2.73
C TRP A 60 -7.59 -1.14 3.22
N ARG A 61 -8.05 -0.25 4.09
CA ARG A 61 -7.21 0.78 4.71
C ARG A 61 -5.99 0.16 5.41
N THR A 62 -6.19 -0.92 6.17
CA THR A 62 -5.12 -1.63 6.86
C THR A 62 -4.14 -2.26 5.88
N SER A 63 -4.62 -2.90 4.81
CA SER A 63 -3.76 -3.48 3.76
C SER A 63 -2.91 -2.40 3.08
N PHE A 64 -3.48 -1.25 2.75
CA PHE A 64 -2.73 -0.14 2.16
C PHE A 64 -1.70 0.47 3.11
N GLN A 65 -2.00 0.51 4.41
CA GLN A 65 -1.03 0.95 5.42
C GLN A 65 0.16 -0.02 5.50
N GLN A 66 -0.07 -1.31 5.41
CA GLN A 66 1.01 -2.31 5.37
C GLN A 66 1.89 -2.13 4.13
N LEU A 67 1.29 -1.97 2.94
CA LEU A 67 2.01 -1.73 1.69
C LEU A 67 2.91 -0.49 1.72
N GLN A 68 2.51 0.57 2.43
CA GLN A 68 3.34 1.76 2.59
C GLN A 68 4.62 1.49 3.38
N ASN A 69 4.63 0.48 4.22
CA ASN A 69 5.76 0.15 5.10
C ASN A 69 6.70 -0.92 4.53
N GLU A 70 6.27 -1.69 3.52
CA GLU A 70 7.01 -2.86 3.03
C GLU A 70 8.43 -2.58 2.51
N ASN A 71 8.66 -1.46 1.88
CA ASN A 71 9.94 -1.17 1.23
C ASN A 71 10.79 -0.12 1.95
N GLN A 72 10.45 0.27 3.16
CA GLN A 72 11.12 1.37 3.87
C GLN A 72 12.62 1.12 4.06
N ASP A 73 13.02 -0.08 4.48
CA ASP A 73 14.43 -0.42 4.69
C ASP A 73 15.25 -0.38 3.38
N ARG A 74 14.62 -0.80 2.27
CA ARG A 74 15.27 -0.77 0.95
C ARG A 74 15.41 0.66 0.44
N ILE A 75 14.41 1.49 0.66
CA ILE A 75 14.42 2.92 0.31
C ILE A 75 15.52 3.62 1.10
N GLU A 76 15.62 3.37 2.40
CA GLU A 76 16.67 3.93 3.26
C GLU A 76 18.05 3.51 2.81
N THR A 77 18.23 2.24 2.48
CA THR A 77 19.48 1.73 1.93
C THR A 77 19.88 2.46 0.64
N ILE A 78 18.94 2.67 -0.29
CA ILE A 78 19.24 3.37 -1.54
C ILE A 78 19.55 4.85 -1.30
N ARG A 79 18.80 5.51 -0.40
CA ARG A 79 19.09 6.90 -0.02
C ARG A 79 20.49 7.06 0.54
N THR A 80 20.89 6.17 1.47
CA THR A 80 22.25 6.13 2.02
C THR A 80 23.31 5.93 0.92
N GLN A 81 23.04 5.07 -0.07
CA GLN A 81 23.93 4.91 -1.21
C GLN A 81 24.03 6.18 -2.06
N ILE A 82 22.94 6.88 -2.31
CA ILE A 82 22.93 8.16 -3.05
C ILE A 82 23.73 9.21 -2.28
N GLU A 83 23.53 9.33 -0.98
CA GLU A 83 24.25 10.26 -0.11
C GLU A 83 25.76 9.97 -0.10
N SER A 84 26.15 8.70 -0.07
CA SER A 84 27.56 8.28 -0.10
C SER A 84 28.31 8.67 -1.37
N LEU A 85 27.59 8.97 -2.48
CA LEU A 85 28.19 9.46 -3.71
C LEU A 85 28.64 10.93 -3.61
N GLY A 86 28.27 11.63 -2.54
CA GLY A 86 28.59 13.04 -2.33
C GLY A 86 27.86 13.98 -3.30
N PRO A 87 28.15 15.28 -3.27
CA PRO A 87 27.52 16.28 -4.14
C PRO A 87 27.90 16.08 -5.61
N LYS A 88 27.02 16.56 -6.51
CA LYS A 88 27.35 16.62 -7.94
C LYS A 88 28.43 17.67 -8.16
N PRO A 89 29.39 17.43 -9.08
CA PRO A 89 30.35 18.44 -9.46
C PRO A 89 29.68 19.66 -10.08
N ASP A 90 30.04 20.87 -9.63
CA ASP A 90 29.47 22.11 -10.15
C ASP A 90 29.92 22.41 -11.58
N ASN A 91 31.13 21.95 -11.94
CA ASN A 91 31.75 22.19 -13.22
C ASN A 91 32.30 20.89 -13.82
N GLY A 92 31.77 20.47 -14.94
CA GLY A 92 32.32 19.37 -15.73
C GLY A 92 31.48 18.08 -15.76
N THR A 93 32.13 17.00 -16.19
CA THR A 93 31.50 15.69 -16.33
C THR A 93 31.46 15.00 -14.96
N ASP A 94 30.28 14.64 -14.51
CA ASP A 94 30.10 13.82 -13.30
C ASP A 94 30.51 12.37 -13.59
N PRO A 95 31.62 11.85 -13.03
CA PRO A 95 32.05 10.48 -13.27
C PRO A 95 31.09 9.44 -12.67
N LEU A 96 30.21 9.85 -11.75
CA LEU A 96 29.23 9.01 -11.08
C LEU A 96 27.80 9.17 -11.63
N LYS A 97 27.63 9.90 -12.73
CA LYS A 97 26.32 10.20 -13.34
C LYS A 97 25.48 8.97 -13.55
N ASP A 98 26.04 7.92 -14.16
CA ASP A 98 25.30 6.70 -14.47
C ASP A 98 24.89 5.96 -13.19
N ARG A 99 25.76 5.96 -12.19
CA ARG A 99 25.47 5.36 -10.89
C ARG A 99 24.36 6.09 -10.17
N ARG A 100 24.37 7.43 -10.14
CA ARG A 100 23.30 8.25 -9.57
C ARG A 100 21.98 7.97 -10.27
N LEU A 101 21.97 8.00 -11.60
CA LEU A 101 20.77 7.74 -12.39
C LEU A 101 20.18 6.34 -12.11
N ALA A 102 21.05 5.32 -11.96
CA ALA A 102 20.59 3.98 -11.64
C ALA A 102 19.93 3.90 -10.25
N LEU A 103 20.51 4.56 -9.24
CA LEU A 103 19.96 4.61 -7.89
C LEU A 103 18.66 5.42 -7.83
N ASP A 104 18.60 6.56 -8.53
CA ASP A 104 17.38 7.38 -8.63
C ASP A 104 16.23 6.59 -9.26
N LYS A 105 16.50 5.81 -10.33
CA LYS A 105 15.50 4.92 -10.94
C LYS A 105 15.03 3.82 -9.99
N GLN A 106 15.95 3.24 -9.22
CA GLN A 106 15.58 2.22 -8.23
C GLN A 106 14.72 2.83 -7.13
N LEU A 107 15.06 4.02 -6.64
CA LEU A 107 14.29 4.74 -5.63
C LEU A 107 12.89 5.08 -6.14
N ALA A 108 12.77 5.59 -7.37
CA ALA A 108 11.49 5.89 -8.00
C ALA A 108 10.60 4.65 -8.10
N LYS A 109 11.17 3.52 -8.54
CA LYS A 109 10.45 2.24 -8.66
C LYS A 109 9.95 1.71 -7.30
N LEU A 110 10.70 1.92 -6.22
CA LEU A 110 10.28 1.53 -4.87
C LEU A 110 9.23 2.47 -4.28
N ASN A 111 9.26 3.75 -4.63
CA ASN A 111 8.30 4.75 -4.15
C ASN A 111 6.95 4.69 -4.88
N GLU A 112 6.90 4.26 -6.14
CA GLU A 112 5.67 4.21 -6.93
C GLU A 112 4.53 3.43 -6.24
N PRO A 113 4.73 2.17 -5.78
CA PRO A 113 3.68 1.43 -5.08
C PRO A 113 3.28 2.06 -3.74
N ILE A 114 4.21 2.74 -3.05
CA ILE A 114 3.92 3.45 -1.80
C ILE A 114 2.98 4.63 -2.03
N VAL A 115 3.24 5.45 -3.05
CA VAL A 115 2.38 6.59 -3.41
C VAL A 115 0.98 6.09 -3.75
N ARG A 116 0.88 5.04 -4.56
CA ARG A 116 -0.41 4.43 -4.92
C ARG A 116 -1.16 3.87 -3.71
N ALA A 117 -0.45 3.22 -2.79
CA ALA A 117 -1.03 2.73 -1.54
C ALA A 117 -1.49 3.88 -0.63
N GLN A 118 -0.75 4.99 -0.60
CA GLN A 118 -1.13 6.19 0.16
C GLN A 118 -2.42 6.82 -0.38
N GLU A 119 -2.56 6.95 -1.68
CA GLU A 119 -3.79 7.47 -2.31
C GLU A 119 -4.99 6.58 -2.01
N ALA A 120 -4.83 5.26 -2.14
CA ALA A 120 -5.88 4.30 -1.82
C ALA A 120 -6.24 4.29 -0.33
N PHE A 121 -5.24 4.42 0.55
CA PHE A 121 -5.46 4.58 1.99
C PHE A 121 -6.30 5.81 2.31
N ASN A 122 -5.91 6.97 1.77
CA ASN A 122 -6.62 8.23 2.02
C ASN A 122 -8.08 8.16 1.54
N ARG A 123 -8.32 7.55 0.38
CA ARG A 123 -9.69 7.35 -0.15
C ARG A 123 -10.51 6.41 0.74
N ALA A 124 -9.94 5.30 1.20
CA ALA A 124 -10.59 4.38 2.14
C ALA A 124 -10.92 5.06 3.46
N ASP A 125 -9.97 5.82 4.04
CA ASP A 125 -10.13 6.53 5.30
C ASP A 125 -11.21 7.61 5.23
N GLY A 126 -11.27 8.36 4.13
CA GLY A 126 -12.33 9.33 3.86
C GLY A 126 -13.71 8.68 3.85
N MET A 127 -13.88 7.57 3.10
CA MET A 127 -15.15 6.85 3.05
C MET A 127 -15.56 6.25 4.41
N VAL A 128 -14.60 5.75 5.19
CA VAL A 128 -14.87 5.27 6.56
C VAL A 128 -15.44 6.42 7.42
N SER A 129 -14.82 7.60 7.35
CA SER A 129 -15.27 8.77 8.10
C SER A 129 -16.68 9.23 7.68
N GLU A 130 -16.99 9.22 6.39
CA GLU A 130 -18.33 9.56 5.88
C GLU A 130 -19.38 8.55 6.34
N ILE A 131 -19.08 7.26 6.30
CA ILE A 131 -19.98 6.20 6.80
C ILE A 131 -20.21 6.35 8.31
N ASP A 132 -19.16 6.65 9.10
CA ASP A 132 -19.31 6.90 10.53
C ASP A 132 -20.26 8.07 10.82
N ASN A 133 -20.18 9.13 10.02
CA ASN A 133 -21.10 10.26 10.11
C ASN A 133 -22.54 9.85 9.77
N LEU A 134 -22.76 9.06 8.70
CA LEU A 134 -24.08 8.57 8.33
C LEU A 134 -24.71 7.67 9.40
N ILE A 135 -23.91 6.76 9.98
CA ILE A 135 -24.35 5.89 11.07
C ILE A 135 -24.77 6.74 12.28
N SER A 136 -23.94 7.70 12.68
CA SER A 136 -24.20 8.58 13.83
C SER A 136 -25.47 9.40 13.64
N GLN A 137 -25.68 9.96 12.45
CA GLN A 137 -26.91 10.72 12.12
C GLN A 137 -28.16 9.86 12.21
N ARG A 138 -28.11 8.62 11.70
CA ARG A 138 -29.26 7.70 11.75
C ARG A 138 -29.60 7.26 13.17
N GLN A 139 -28.59 6.94 13.96
CA GLN A 139 -28.77 6.59 15.35
C GLN A 139 -29.40 7.76 16.13
N ALA A 140 -28.93 9.00 15.91
CA ALA A 140 -29.53 10.18 16.52
C ALA A 140 -31.02 10.36 16.13
N LEU A 141 -31.37 10.14 14.86
CA LEU A 141 -32.75 10.21 14.39
C LEU A 141 -33.65 9.12 15.01
N GLU A 142 -33.11 7.92 15.22
CA GLU A 142 -33.83 6.84 15.90
C GLU A 142 -34.12 7.19 17.36
N PHE A 143 -33.13 7.75 18.08
CA PHE A 143 -33.33 8.23 19.45
C PHE A 143 -34.44 9.30 19.55
N LEU A 144 -34.47 10.23 18.59
CA LEU A 144 -35.50 11.29 18.56
C LEU A 144 -36.90 10.74 18.30
N LYS A 145 -37.03 9.66 17.48
CA LYS A 145 -38.30 9.01 17.20
C LYS A 145 -38.86 8.24 18.40
N LEU A 146 -38.01 7.72 19.24
CA LEU A 146 -38.42 6.97 20.43
C LEU A 146 -39.00 7.87 21.52
N GLY A 147 -38.82 9.20 21.45
CA GLY A 147 -39.32 10.19 22.40
C GLY A 147 -38.79 10.06 23.81
N PRO A 148 -38.92 11.09 24.67
CA PRO A 148 -38.64 10.91 26.07
C PRO A 148 -39.66 9.92 26.66
N SER A 149 -39.13 8.82 27.20
CA SER A 149 -39.94 7.89 27.98
C SER A 149 -40.41 8.63 29.24
N ILE A 150 -41.68 9.03 29.24
CA ILE A 150 -42.32 9.64 30.42
C ILE A 150 -42.69 8.52 31.36
#